data_0e44745b516df08e653ad3320306fe66
#
_entry.id   0e44745b516df08e653ad3320306fe66
#
_cell.length_a   1.000
_cell.length_b   1.000
_cell.length_c   1.000
_cell.angle_alpha   90.00
_cell.angle_beta   90.00
_cell.angle_gamma   90.00
#
_symmetry.space_group_name_H-M   'P 1'
#
loop_
_entity.id
_entity.type
_entity.pdbx_description
1 polymer ?
#
loop_
_entity_poly.entity_id
_entity_poly.type
_entity_poly.pdbx_seq_one_letter_code
_entity_poly.pdbx_strand_id
1 'polypeptide(L)'
;MTQQAPDKINVFWFLPTHGDGRYLGTTEGGRPVDLPYLQQVALAADSLGYYGVLIPTGKSCEDSWLVASALAPLTRRLRYLVAVRPGLQPPTLAARMAATLDRLSEGRLLINVVTGGDPVENKGDGIFLSHSERYQVTREFLDVYTRLLRGEKVDYHGEHIHVEGAEVLFPPVQENGPPLYFGGSSDAAIDVAAEQIDSYLTWGEPPELVAEKLAVVRERAAARGRTLQYGIRLHVIVRETEEEAWAAADRLIAHLDDDTIAQAQKIFARMDSAGQARMSALHQGSRDN
;
A
#
# COMPACT_ATOMS: atom_id res chain seq x y z
N MET A 1 -18.37 -29.11 -14.66
CA MET A 1 -17.82 -27.78 -14.31
C MET A 1 -18.37 -27.44 -12.94
N THR A 2 -17.64 -27.76 -11.89
CA THR A 2 -17.96 -27.38 -10.50
C THR A 2 -17.67 -25.89 -10.37
N GLN A 3 -18.72 -25.07 -10.21
CA GLN A 3 -18.58 -23.69 -9.76
C GLN A 3 -17.87 -23.72 -8.40
N GLN A 4 -16.61 -23.31 -8.38
CA GLN A 4 -15.92 -23.00 -7.13
C GLN A 4 -16.73 -21.92 -6.44
N ALA A 5 -17.05 -22.11 -5.15
CA ALA A 5 -17.65 -21.06 -4.33
C ALA A 5 -16.79 -19.78 -4.45
N PRO A 6 -17.41 -18.59 -4.50
CA PRO A 6 -16.64 -17.37 -4.62
C PRO A 6 -15.62 -17.32 -3.47
N ASP A 7 -14.37 -17.16 -3.81
CA ASP A 7 -13.30 -17.01 -2.84
C ASP A 7 -13.67 -15.91 -1.85
N LYS A 8 -13.43 -16.16 -0.57
CA LYS A 8 -13.74 -15.21 0.49
C LYS A 8 -13.03 -13.89 0.20
N ILE A 9 -13.79 -12.79 0.06
CA ILE A 9 -13.23 -11.46 -0.11
C ILE A 9 -12.58 -11.02 1.20
N ASN A 10 -11.30 -10.66 1.15
CA ASN A 10 -10.59 -10.07 2.26
C ASN A 10 -10.74 -8.55 2.22
N VAL A 11 -11.40 -7.99 3.24
CA VAL A 11 -11.64 -6.55 3.34
C VAL A 11 -10.63 -5.91 4.28
N PHE A 12 -9.97 -4.86 3.80
CA PHE A 12 -9.06 -4.03 4.58
C PHE A 12 -9.70 -2.66 4.82
N TRP A 13 -9.43 -2.08 5.98
CA TRP A 13 -9.72 -0.68 6.24
C TRP A 13 -8.44 0.15 6.18
N PHE A 14 -8.55 1.43 5.90
CA PHE A 14 -7.40 2.34 6.03
C PHE A 14 -7.29 2.85 7.45
N LEU A 15 -6.08 2.79 8.03
CA LEU A 15 -5.81 3.41 9.31
C LEU A 15 -5.46 4.90 9.08
N PRO A 16 -6.14 5.85 9.74
CA PRO A 16 -5.99 7.27 9.44
C PRO A 16 -4.75 7.89 10.11
N THR A 17 -3.54 7.44 9.72
CA THR A 17 -2.26 7.91 10.25
C THR A 17 -1.84 9.29 9.76
N HIS A 18 -2.67 9.95 8.97
CA HIS A 18 -2.54 11.35 8.54
C HIS A 18 -3.63 12.25 9.14
N GLY A 19 -4.41 11.72 10.08
CA GLY A 19 -5.62 12.35 10.58
C GLY A 19 -6.86 11.94 9.77
N ASP A 20 -8.00 12.46 10.20
CA ASP A 20 -9.29 12.16 9.58
C ASP A 20 -10.00 13.46 9.21
N GLY A 21 -10.22 13.68 7.91
CA GLY A 21 -10.83 14.89 7.37
C GLY A 21 -12.35 14.80 7.37
N ARG A 22 -13.02 15.83 7.87
CA ARG A 22 -14.47 15.94 7.75
C ARG A 22 -14.91 16.37 6.35
N TYR A 23 -14.13 17.25 5.73
CA TYR A 23 -14.35 17.74 4.37
C TYR A 23 -13.08 17.59 3.56
N LEU A 24 -13.19 17.02 2.37
CA LEU A 24 -12.03 16.77 1.51
C LEU A 24 -11.34 18.08 1.11
N GLY A 25 -10.03 18.06 1.02
CA GLY A 25 -9.22 19.21 0.63
C GLY A 25 -9.12 20.34 1.67
N THR A 26 -9.72 20.17 2.86
CA THR A 26 -9.72 21.18 3.93
C THR A 26 -9.25 20.59 5.26
N THR A 27 -8.92 21.45 6.21
CA THR A 27 -8.64 21.09 7.60
C THR A 27 -9.83 21.32 8.53
N GLU A 28 -10.95 21.82 8.00
CA GLU A 28 -12.12 22.19 8.77
C GLU A 28 -12.76 20.94 9.41
N GLY A 29 -12.95 20.98 10.73
CA GLY A 29 -13.52 19.88 11.51
C GLY A 29 -12.72 18.58 11.45
N GLY A 30 -11.49 18.65 10.94
CA GLY A 30 -10.58 17.52 10.88
C GLY A 30 -10.15 17.05 12.27
N ARG A 31 -9.90 15.76 12.39
CA ARG A 31 -9.35 15.13 13.59
C ARG A 31 -7.85 14.94 13.43
N PRO A 32 -7.02 15.45 14.32
CA PRO A 32 -5.58 15.18 14.30
C PRO A 32 -5.33 13.69 14.59
N VAL A 33 -4.14 13.24 14.23
CA VAL A 33 -3.69 11.89 14.59
C VAL A 33 -3.48 11.84 16.10
N ASP A 34 -4.09 10.85 16.75
CA ASP A 34 -3.78 10.49 18.12
C ASP A 34 -3.88 8.97 18.31
N LEU A 35 -3.09 8.45 19.23
CA LEU A 35 -3.05 7.01 19.51
C LEU A 35 -4.41 6.45 19.97
N PRO A 36 -5.18 7.09 20.86
CA PRO A 36 -6.50 6.61 21.25
C PRO A 36 -7.45 6.40 20.07
N TYR A 37 -7.44 7.30 19.08
CA TYR A 37 -8.28 7.16 17.89
C TYR A 37 -7.82 6.01 16.99
N LEU A 38 -6.51 5.89 16.75
CA LEU A 38 -5.96 4.76 15.99
C LEU A 38 -6.31 3.42 16.65
N GLN A 39 -6.27 3.36 18.00
CA GLN A 39 -6.69 2.17 18.76
C GLN A 39 -8.17 1.86 18.56
N GLN A 40 -9.06 2.87 18.63
CA GLN A 40 -10.49 2.70 18.41
C GLN A 40 -10.77 2.12 17.01
N VAL A 41 -10.13 2.65 15.97
CA VAL A 41 -10.29 2.16 14.60
C VAL A 41 -9.80 0.71 14.48
N ALA A 42 -8.62 0.39 15.00
CA ALA A 42 -8.05 -0.95 14.94
C ALA A 42 -8.93 -1.97 15.71
N LEU A 43 -9.38 -1.64 16.91
CA LEU A 43 -10.26 -2.51 17.72
C LEU A 43 -11.63 -2.72 17.05
N ALA A 44 -12.19 -1.66 16.46
CA ALA A 44 -13.43 -1.78 15.68
C ALA A 44 -13.25 -2.70 14.47
N ALA A 45 -12.18 -2.51 13.70
CA ALA A 45 -11.88 -3.37 12.55
C ALA A 45 -11.66 -4.84 12.96
N ASP A 46 -10.97 -5.09 14.08
CA ASP A 46 -10.77 -6.45 14.61
C ASP A 46 -12.09 -7.10 15.03
N SER A 47 -12.94 -6.36 15.76
CA SER A 47 -14.22 -6.86 16.28
C SER A 47 -15.24 -7.11 15.17
N LEU A 48 -15.27 -6.26 14.15
CA LEU A 48 -16.16 -6.36 12.98
C LEU A 48 -15.70 -7.38 11.94
N GLY A 49 -14.52 -8.00 12.13
CA GLY A 49 -14.06 -9.09 11.29
C GLY A 49 -13.40 -8.65 9.98
N TYR A 50 -12.89 -7.43 9.91
CA TYR A 50 -12.01 -7.03 8.82
C TYR A 50 -10.79 -7.94 8.77
N TYR A 51 -10.32 -8.23 7.56
CA TYR A 51 -9.12 -9.04 7.37
C TYR A 51 -7.87 -8.33 7.88
N GLY A 52 -7.79 -7.02 7.66
CA GLY A 52 -6.67 -6.21 8.12
C GLY A 52 -6.91 -4.72 7.99
N VAL A 53 -5.89 -3.96 8.39
CA VAL A 53 -5.80 -2.53 8.16
C VAL A 53 -4.57 -2.22 7.32
N LEU A 54 -4.70 -1.29 6.37
CA LEU A 54 -3.57 -0.73 5.64
C LEU A 54 -3.06 0.48 6.42
N ILE A 55 -1.74 0.49 6.67
CA ILE A 55 -1.03 1.60 7.31
C ILE A 55 -0.13 2.23 6.24
N PRO A 56 -0.50 3.42 5.72
CA PRO A 56 0.25 4.08 4.68
C PRO A 56 1.60 4.60 5.17
N THR A 57 2.45 5.01 4.26
CA THR A 57 3.71 5.72 4.52
C THR A 57 3.78 7.00 3.69
N GLY A 58 4.48 7.99 4.18
CA GLY A 58 4.72 9.26 3.53
C GLY A 58 4.94 10.36 4.55
N LYS A 59 5.44 11.51 4.09
CA LYS A 59 5.74 12.67 4.94
C LYS A 59 4.56 13.22 5.75
N SER A 60 3.35 12.90 5.33
CA SER A 60 2.09 13.32 5.98
C SER A 60 1.47 12.22 6.84
N CYS A 61 2.14 11.08 7.00
CA CYS A 61 1.66 9.95 7.78
C CYS A 61 2.59 9.70 8.98
N GLU A 62 2.06 9.15 10.05
CA GLU A 62 2.88 8.54 11.10
C GLU A 62 3.63 7.32 10.55
N ASP A 63 4.75 6.95 11.19
CA ASP A 63 5.54 5.79 10.77
C ASP A 63 4.74 4.50 10.85
N SER A 64 4.67 3.78 9.74
CA SER A 64 3.84 2.59 9.58
C SER A 64 4.25 1.42 10.49
N TRP A 65 5.54 1.24 10.74
CA TRP A 65 6.05 0.17 11.60
C TRP A 65 5.77 0.44 13.07
N LEU A 66 6.00 1.68 13.52
CA LEU A 66 5.76 2.08 14.91
C LEU A 66 4.27 2.02 15.24
N VAL A 67 3.41 2.49 14.35
CA VAL A 67 1.95 2.39 14.52
C VAL A 67 1.50 0.94 14.58
N ALA A 68 1.94 0.09 13.65
CA ALA A 68 1.60 -1.33 13.68
C ALA A 68 2.06 -2.01 14.98
N SER A 69 3.28 -1.70 15.43
CA SER A 69 3.84 -2.26 16.67
C SER A 69 3.07 -1.83 17.91
N ALA A 70 2.55 -0.60 17.93
CA ALA A 70 1.73 -0.10 19.04
C ALA A 70 0.33 -0.73 19.08
N LEU A 71 -0.22 -1.12 17.93
CA LEU A 71 -1.60 -1.63 17.83
C LEU A 71 -1.70 -3.15 17.83
N ALA A 72 -0.68 -3.86 17.34
CA ALA A 72 -0.70 -5.32 17.22
C ALA A 72 -1.00 -6.05 18.55
N PRO A 73 -0.48 -5.62 19.73
CA PRO A 73 -0.79 -6.25 21.00
C PRO A 73 -2.24 -6.07 21.46
N LEU A 74 -2.95 -5.08 20.90
CA LEU A 74 -4.32 -4.72 21.32
C LEU A 74 -5.40 -5.50 20.57
N THR A 75 -5.03 -6.14 19.45
CA THR A 75 -5.95 -6.87 18.58
C THR A 75 -5.60 -8.36 18.55
N ARG A 76 -6.54 -9.21 18.11
CA ARG A 76 -6.36 -10.66 18.12
C ARG A 76 -6.28 -11.30 16.73
N ARG A 77 -7.04 -10.78 15.76
CA ARG A 77 -7.19 -11.35 14.42
C ARG A 77 -6.76 -10.40 13.33
N LEU A 78 -6.83 -9.10 13.60
CA LEU A 78 -6.55 -8.04 12.64
C LEU A 78 -5.11 -8.15 12.11
N ARG A 79 -4.96 -8.18 10.79
CA ARG A 79 -3.67 -8.12 10.11
C ARG A 79 -3.26 -6.69 9.84
N TYR A 80 -1.98 -6.46 9.76
CA TYR A 80 -1.37 -5.15 9.58
C TYR A 80 -0.63 -5.13 8.24
N LEU A 81 -1.20 -4.46 7.24
CA LEU A 81 -0.58 -4.23 5.93
C LEU A 81 0.29 -2.97 6.04
N VAL A 82 1.55 -3.19 6.41
CA VAL A 82 2.55 -2.16 6.70
C VAL A 82 3.22 -1.70 5.43
N ALA A 83 3.20 -0.41 5.16
CA ALA A 83 3.87 0.15 4.00
C ALA A 83 5.39 0.21 4.21
N VAL A 84 6.13 -0.23 3.18
CA VAL A 84 7.60 -0.23 3.12
C VAL A 84 8.05 0.49 1.86
N ARG A 85 9.00 1.42 2.00
CA ARG A 85 9.60 2.12 0.84
C ARG A 85 11.05 1.67 0.65
N PRO A 86 11.32 0.82 -0.37
CA PRO A 86 12.68 0.56 -0.81
C PRO A 86 13.41 1.86 -1.15
N GLY A 87 14.67 1.97 -0.67
CA GLY A 87 15.45 3.21 -0.79
C GLY A 87 15.46 4.10 0.45
N LEU A 88 14.48 3.98 1.37
CA LEU A 88 14.51 4.67 2.67
C LEU A 88 15.25 3.87 3.74
N GLN A 89 15.22 2.55 3.65
CA GLN A 89 15.89 1.68 4.62
C GLN A 89 16.57 0.50 3.93
N PRO A 90 17.68 -0.01 4.47
CA PRO A 90 18.32 -1.22 3.94
C PRO A 90 17.39 -2.44 4.03
N PRO A 91 17.41 -3.36 3.06
CA PRO A 91 16.59 -4.59 3.08
C PRO A 91 16.88 -5.47 4.29
N THR A 92 18.10 -5.47 4.80
CA THR A 92 18.51 -6.20 6.00
C THR A 92 17.84 -5.69 7.27
N LEU A 93 17.71 -4.35 7.41
CA LEU A 93 16.96 -3.76 8.51
C LEU A 93 15.47 -4.06 8.39
N ALA A 94 14.90 -3.86 7.20
CA ALA A 94 13.50 -4.15 6.93
C ALA A 94 13.15 -5.62 7.22
N ALA A 95 14.00 -6.56 6.82
CA ALA A 95 13.79 -8.00 7.10
C ALA A 95 13.78 -8.31 8.60
N ARG A 96 14.70 -7.70 9.38
CA ARG A 96 14.71 -7.85 10.85
C ARG A 96 13.48 -7.25 11.51
N MET A 97 13.05 -6.07 11.06
CA MET A 97 11.82 -5.42 11.54
C MET A 97 10.59 -6.28 11.22
N ALA A 98 10.50 -6.79 9.99
CA ALA A 98 9.42 -7.66 9.57
C ALA A 98 9.37 -8.96 10.36
N ALA A 99 10.50 -9.66 10.52
CA ALA A 99 10.56 -10.88 11.31
C ALA A 99 10.18 -10.63 12.78
N THR A 100 10.58 -9.50 13.34
CA THR A 100 10.23 -9.11 14.72
C THR A 100 8.73 -8.83 14.85
N LEU A 101 8.17 -7.97 14.01
CA LEU A 101 6.76 -7.62 14.10
C LEU A 101 5.85 -8.82 13.76
N ASP A 102 6.29 -9.67 12.85
CA ASP A 102 5.58 -10.91 12.53
C ASP A 102 5.47 -11.85 13.74
N ARG A 103 6.55 -12.01 14.51
CA ARG A 103 6.52 -12.77 15.78
C ARG A 103 5.67 -12.10 16.84
N LEU A 104 5.81 -10.78 17.01
CA LEU A 104 5.03 -10.03 18.03
C LEU A 104 3.54 -10.02 17.71
N SER A 105 3.18 -10.09 16.44
CA SER A 105 1.79 -10.14 15.98
C SER A 105 1.27 -11.56 15.74
N GLU A 106 2.09 -12.61 16.01
CA GLU A 106 1.70 -14.00 15.80
C GLU A 106 1.27 -14.29 14.34
N GLY A 107 2.08 -13.84 13.37
CA GLY A 107 1.85 -14.10 11.95
C GLY A 107 0.78 -13.19 11.31
N ARG A 108 0.55 -11.99 11.86
CA ARG A 108 -0.46 -11.05 11.34
C ARG A 108 0.14 -9.89 10.53
N LEU A 109 1.43 -9.89 10.26
CA LEU A 109 2.08 -8.90 9.42
C LEU A 109 1.86 -9.20 7.94
N LEU A 110 1.59 -8.16 7.16
CA LEU A 110 1.58 -8.12 5.70
C LEU A 110 2.40 -6.92 5.27
N ILE A 111 3.05 -6.97 4.11
CA ILE A 111 3.92 -5.89 3.62
C ILE A 111 3.35 -5.28 2.35
N ASN A 112 3.14 -3.96 2.37
CA ASN A 112 2.80 -3.18 1.19
C ASN A 112 4.03 -2.43 0.67
N VAL A 113 4.57 -2.86 -0.45
CA VAL A 113 5.75 -2.24 -1.05
C VAL A 113 5.33 -0.98 -1.82
N VAL A 114 5.98 0.15 -1.54
CA VAL A 114 5.66 1.45 -2.13
C VAL A 114 6.93 2.09 -2.69
N THR A 115 6.96 2.38 -3.99
CA THR A 115 8.14 2.99 -4.63
C THR A 115 8.21 4.51 -4.48
N GLY A 116 7.11 5.15 -4.07
CA GLY A 116 6.98 6.61 -4.01
C GLY A 116 6.78 7.24 -5.39
N GLY A 117 5.79 8.13 -5.51
CA GLY A 117 5.43 8.79 -6.77
C GLY A 117 5.53 10.32 -6.72
N ASP A 118 5.74 10.94 -5.54
CA ASP A 118 5.95 12.38 -5.44
C ASP A 118 7.45 12.72 -5.48
N PRO A 119 7.95 13.38 -6.55
CA PRO A 119 9.35 13.75 -6.64
C PRO A 119 9.82 14.71 -5.55
N VAL A 120 8.91 15.54 -5.02
CA VAL A 120 9.24 16.49 -3.94
C VAL A 120 9.42 15.75 -2.62
N GLU A 121 8.53 14.80 -2.34
CA GLU A 121 8.64 13.95 -1.16
C GLU A 121 9.89 13.06 -1.24
N ASN A 122 10.12 12.40 -2.38
CA ASN A 122 11.30 11.57 -2.58
C ASN A 122 12.61 12.34 -2.29
N LYS A 123 12.73 13.57 -2.82
CA LYS A 123 13.91 14.42 -2.57
C LYS A 123 14.02 14.84 -1.09
N GLY A 124 12.87 15.11 -0.45
CA GLY A 124 12.82 15.42 0.99
C GLY A 124 13.28 14.25 1.86
N ASP A 125 13.05 13.03 1.40
CA ASP A 125 13.46 11.78 2.04
C ASP A 125 14.88 11.33 1.61
N GLY A 126 15.61 12.13 0.82
CA GLY A 126 16.95 11.81 0.35
C GLY A 126 17.01 10.86 -0.85
N ILE A 127 15.87 10.59 -1.51
CA ILE A 127 15.80 9.73 -2.70
C ILE A 127 15.88 10.60 -3.95
N PHE A 128 17.00 10.52 -4.65
CA PHE A 128 17.28 11.26 -5.90
C PHE A 128 17.26 10.36 -7.13
N LEU A 129 16.61 9.22 -7.03
CA LEU A 129 16.52 8.21 -8.08
C LEU A 129 15.44 8.58 -9.11
N SER A 130 15.72 8.29 -10.38
CA SER A 130 14.71 8.33 -11.45
C SER A 130 13.61 7.29 -11.22
N HIS A 131 12.55 7.38 -12.02
CA HIS A 131 11.46 6.40 -11.98
C HIS A 131 11.98 4.96 -12.18
N SER A 132 12.79 4.71 -13.19
CA SER A 132 13.35 3.39 -13.49
C SER A 132 14.27 2.87 -12.37
N GLU A 133 15.15 3.72 -11.87
CA GLU A 133 16.07 3.35 -10.79
C GLU A 133 15.32 2.98 -9.50
N ARG A 134 14.22 3.66 -9.17
CA ARG A 134 13.40 3.26 -8.01
C ARG A 134 12.86 1.84 -8.13
N TYR A 135 12.49 1.38 -9.34
CA TYR A 135 12.06 0.00 -9.56
C TYR A 135 13.22 -1.00 -9.56
N GLN A 136 14.41 -0.60 -10.02
CA GLN A 136 15.63 -1.41 -9.86
C GLN A 136 15.97 -1.61 -8.38
N VAL A 137 16.02 -0.53 -7.60
CA VAL A 137 16.20 -0.60 -6.14
C VAL A 137 15.15 -1.48 -5.49
N THR A 138 13.88 -1.37 -5.91
CA THR A 138 12.81 -2.21 -5.37
C THR A 138 13.04 -3.69 -5.66
N ARG A 139 13.46 -4.04 -6.88
CA ARG A 139 13.76 -5.44 -7.26
C ARG A 139 14.91 -6.00 -6.43
N GLU A 140 16.02 -5.26 -6.32
CA GLU A 140 17.18 -5.66 -5.53
C GLU A 140 16.85 -5.77 -4.04
N PHE A 141 16.07 -4.81 -3.53
CA PHE A 141 15.58 -4.82 -2.15
C PHE A 141 14.77 -6.07 -1.85
N LEU A 142 13.80 -6.40 -2.70
CA LEU A 142 12.93 -7.55 -2.52
C LEU A 142 13.69 -8.88 -2.63
N ASP A 143 14.69 -8.96 -3.50
CA ASP A 143 15.53 -10.17 -3.60
C ASP A 143 16.27 -10.41 -2.26
N VAL A 144 17.00 -9.43 -1.76
CA VAL A 144 17.70 -9.55 -0.48
C VAL A 144 16.73 -9.79 0.67
N TYR A 145 15.64 -9.02 0.73
CA TYR A 145 14.63 -9.08 1.79
C TYR A 145 13.97 -10.46 1.90
N THR A 146 13.52 -11.01 0.78
CA THR A 146 12.80 -12.30 0.78
C THR A 146 13.72 -13.47 1.09
N ARG A 147 14.95 -13.45 0.57
CA ARG A 147 15.95 -14.47 0.87
C ARG A 147 16.31 -14.50 2.35
N LEU A 148 16.49 -13.32 2.97
CA LEU A 148 16.74 -13.21 4.41
C LEU A 148 15.59 -13.78 5.25
N LEU A 149 14.33 -13.50 4.87
CA LEU A 149 13.16 -14.01 5.60
C LEU A 149 12.95 -15.51 5.44
N ARG A 150 13.49 -16.11 4.38
CA ARG A 150 13.57 -17.57 4.19
C ARG A 150 14.70 -18.23 4.97
N GLY A 151 15.49 -17.44 5.70
CA GLY A 151 16.60 -17.94 6.51
C GLY A 151 17.90 -18.16 5.74
N GLU A 152 18.02 -17.58 4.54
CA GLU A 152 19.29 -17.63 3.79
C GLU A 152 20.31 -16.69 4.42
N LYS A 153 21.59 -17.09 4.35
CA LYS A 153 22.72 -16.16 4.48
C LYS A 153 22.96 -15.53 3.12
N VAL A 154 22.91 -14.21 3.05
CA VAL A 154 22.89 -13.47 1.80
C VAL A 154 24.16 -12.65 1.61
N ASP A 155 24.87 -12.95 0.52
CA ASP A 155 25.79 -12.06 -0.15
C ASP A 155 25.12 -11.56 -1.42
N TYR A 156 25.08 -10.25 -1.63
CA TYR A 156 24.43 -9.63 -2.77
C TYR A 156 25.21 -8.41 -3.26
N HIS A 157 25.51 -8.38 -4.55
CA HIS A 157 26.28 -7.33 -5.20
C HIS A 157 25.48 -6.80 -6.40
N GLY A 158 24.47 -5.97 -6.10
CA GLY A 158 23.62 -5.31 -7.10
C GLY A 158 24.20 -3.97 -7.55
N GLU A 159 23.45 -3.27 -8.37
CA GLU A 159 23.78 -1.93 -8.83
C GLU A 159 23.55 -0.88 -7.71
N HIS A 160 22.53 -1.08 -6.89
CA HIS A 160 22.10 -0.15 -5.85
C HIS A 160 22.26 -0.72 -4.43
N ILE A 161 22.23 -2.05 -4.27
CA ILE A 161 22.29 -2.72 -2.98
C ILE A 161 23.50 -3.65 -2.93
N HIS A 162 24.27 -3.50 -1.87
CA HIS A 162 25.42 -4.33 -1.60
C HIS A 162 25.37 -4.80 -0.16
N VAL A 163 25.36 -6.10 0.08
CA VAL A 163 25.41 -6.71 1.41
C VAL A 163 26.31 -7.95 1.41
N GLU A 164 27.01 -8.18 2.51
CA GLU A 164 27.88 -9.34 2.71
C GLU A 164 27.53 -10.03 4.02
N GLY A 165 27.38 -11.34 3.99
CA GLY A 165 27.10 -12.18 5.15
C GLY A 165 25.84 -11.81 5.92
N ALA A 166 24.84 -11.23 5.26
CA ALA A 166 23.60 -10.80 5.92
C ALA A 166 22.76 -12.00 6.36
N GLU A 167 22.24 -11.95 7.58
CA GLU A 167 21.42 -13.02 8.17
C GLU A 167 20.28 -12.42 9.02
N VAL A 168 19.16 -13.15 9.13
CA VAL A 168 18.11 -12.93 10.10
C VAL A 168 18.08 -14.08 11.08
N LEU A 169 18.66 -13.87 12.28
CA LEU A 169 18.83 -14.92 13.29
C LEU A 169 17.51 -15.33 13.97
N PHE A 170 16.52 -14.48 13.94
CA PHE A 170 15.20 -14.72 14.51
C PHE A 170 14.14 -14.70 13.38
N PRO A 171 13.83 -15.86 12.78
CA PRO A 171 12.95 -15.93 11.61
C PRO A 171 11.51 -15.49 11.94
N PRO A 172 10.72 -15.09 10.92
CA PRO A 172 9.30 -14.82 11.09
C PRO A 172 8.53 -16.11 11.48
N VAL A 173 7.28 -15.92 11.95
CA VAL A 173 6.33 -17.02 12.18
C VAL A 173 5.76 -17.55 10.87
N GLN A 174 5.49 -16.62 9.95
CA GLN A 174 4.96 -16.98 8.63
C GLN A 174 6.04 -17.65 7.79
N GLU A 175 5.74 -18.83 7.27
CA GLU A 175 6.64 -19.56 6.37
C GLU A 175 6.97 -18.69 5.14
N ASN A 176 8.25 -18.59 4.80
CA ASN A 176 8.77 -17.72 3.73
C ASN A 176 8.60 -16.21 3.95
N GLY A 177 8.16 -15.78 5.13
CA GLY A 177 7.95 -14.36 5.49
C GLY A 177 6.53 -13.85 5.23
N PRO A 178 6.25 -12.61 5.68
CA PRO A 178 4.96 -11.96 5.46
C PRO A 178 4.66 -11.78 3.96
N PRO A 179 3.41 -12.03 3.52
CA PRO A 179 3.00 -11.83 2.13
C PRO A 179 3.24 -10.39 1.64
N LEU A 180 3.70 -10.27 0.40
CA LEU A 180 4.02 -9.01 -0.26
C LEU A 180 2.86 -8.51 -1.12
N TYR A 181 2.42 -7.30 -0.84
CA TYR A 181 1.44 -6.55 -1.59
C TYR A 181 2.12 -5.41 -2.34
N PHE A 182 1.68 -5.12 -3.54
CA PHE A 182 2.25 -4.05 -4.34
C PHE A 182 1.26 -3.57 -5.39
N GLY A 183 1.28 -2.27 -5.67
CA GLY A 183 0.49 -1.65 -6.72
C GLY A 183 1.36 -0.75 -7.59
N GLY A 184 1.07 -0.74 -8.87
CA GLY A 184 1.74 0.13 -9.84
C GLY A 184 1.28 -0.19 -11.25
N SER A 185 1.20 0.84 -12.10
CA SER A 185 0.62 0.72 -13.44
C SER A 185 1.65 0.91 -14.58
N SER A 186 2.92 1.20 -14.27
CA SER A 186 3.99 1.25 -15.27
C SER A 186 4.47 -0.16 -15.63
N ASP A 187 5.09 -0.32 -16.80
CA ASP A 187 5.68 -1.60 -17.20
C ASP A 187 6.66 -2.13 -16.16
N ALA A 188 7.56 -1.26 -15.67
CA ALA A 188 8.52 -1.63 -14.63
C ALA A 188 7.83 -2.11 -13.34
N ALA A 189 6.70 -1.49 -12.95
CA ALA A 189 5.91 -1.92 -11.80
C ALA A 189 5.28 -3.31 -12.01
N ILE A 190 4.71 -3.53 -13.18
CA ILE A 190 4.07 -4.81 -13.52
C ILE A 190 5.11 -5.93 -13.57
N ASP A 191 6.32 -5.66 -14.06
CA ASP A 191 7.41 -6.64 -14.07
C ASP A 191 7.85 -7.02 -12.65
N VAL A 192 8.04 -6.05 -11.75
CA VAL A 192 8.34 -6.32 -10.31
C VAL A 192 7.22 -7.14 -9.67
N ALA A 193 5.96 -6.77 -9.94
CA ALA A 193 4.81 -7.52 -9.42
C ALA A 193 4.81 -8.96 -9.90
N ALA A 194 4.98 -9.19 -11.19
CA ALA A 194 5.00 -10.52 -11.80
C ALA A 194 6.15 -11.40 -11.29
N GLU A 195 7.28 -10.80 -10.91
CA GLU A 195 8.47 -11.52 -10.45
C GLU A 195 8.46 -11.83 -8.96
N GLN A 196 8.01 -10.91 -8.11
CA GLN A 196 8.34 -10.96 -6.67
C GLN A 196 7.16 -10.78 -5.72
N ILE A 197 5.96 -10.43 -6.20
CA ILE A 197 4.83 -10.04 -5.35
C ILE A 197 3.80 -11.17 -5.24
N ASP A 198 3.10 -11.26 -4.10
CA ASP A 198 2.05 -12.24 -3.87
C ASP A 198 0.65 -11.69 -4.21
N SER A 199 0.42 -10.40 -3.93
CA SER A 199 -0.86 -9.75 -4.16
C SER A 199 -0.68 -8.43 -4.91
N TYR A 200 -1.24 -8.34 -6.12
CA TYR A 200 -1.23 -7.12 -6.91
C TYR A 200 -2.44 -6.26 -6.59
N LEU A 201 -2.18 -4.98 -6.26
CA LEU A 201 -3.21 -4.01 -5.92
C LEU A 201 -3.43 -3.01 -7.06
N THR A 202 -4.70 -2.73 -7.37
CA THR A 202 -5.07 -1.68 -8.32
C THR A 202 -5.92 -0.60 -7.65
N TRP A 203 -5.99 0.57 -8.29
CA TRP A 203 -6.91 1.62 -7.88
C TRP A 203 -8.29 1.42 -8.49
N GLY A 204 -9.29 2.12 -7.96
CA GLY A 204 -10.67 2.09 -8.40
C GLY A 204 -10.88 2.81 -9.74
N GLU A 205 -10.27 2.29 -10.78
CA GLU A 205 -10.57 2.68 -12.16
C GLU A 205 -11.87 2.00 -12.62
N PRO A 206 -12.50 2.42 -13.73
CA PRO A 206 -13.62 1.70 -14.32
C PRO A 206 -13.32 0.21 -14.54
N PRO A 207 -14.30 -0.68 -14.39
CA PRO A 207 -14.09 -2.14 -14.42
C PRO A 207 -13.34 -2.63 -15.65
N GLU A 208 -13.59 -2.05 -16.82
CA GLU A 208 -12.95 -2.41 -18.08
C GLU A 208 -11.44 -2.12 -18.04
N LEU A 209 -11.06 -0.94 -17.55
CA LEU A 209 -9.65 -0.55 -17.43
C LEU A 209 -8.91 -1.38 -16.37
N VAL A 210 -9.61 -1.77 -15.30
CA VAL A 210 -9.06 -2.70 -14.31
C VAL A 210 -8.86 -4.08 -14.95
N ALA A 211 -9.84 -4.58 -15.71
CA ALA A 211 -9.76 -5.88 -16.36
C ALA A 211 -8.59 -5.96 -17.36
N GLU A 212 -8.40 -4.93 -18.19
CA GLU A 212 -7.27 -4.82 -19.11
C GLU A 212 -5.92 -4.87 -18.37
N LYS A 213 -5.78 -4.06 -17.32
CA LYS A 213 -4.56 -4.05 -16.50
C LYS A 213 -4.28 -5.41 -15.87
N LEU A 214 -5.30 -6.03 -15.27
CA LEU A 214 -5.14 -7.34 -14.64
C LEU A 214 -4.82 -8.44 -15.66
N ALA A 215 -5.30 -8.34 -16.91
CA ALA A 215 -4.93 -9.27 -17.97
C ALA A 215 -3.42 -9.23 -18.25
N VAL A 216 -2.83 -8.03 -18.38
CA VAL A 216 -1.39 -7.85 -18.59
C VAL A 216 -0.59 -8.41 -17.40
N VAL A 217 -1.02 -8.11 -16.16
CA VAL A 217 -0.33 -8.61 -14.96
C VAL A 217 -0.38 -10.14 -14.90
N ARG A 218 -1.53 -10.75 -15.21
CA ARG A 218 -1.68 -12.22 -15.23
C ARG A 218 -0.79 -12.86 -16.28
N GLU A 219 -0.75 -12.30 -17.47
CA GLU A 219 0.10 -12.80 -18.57
C GLU A 219 1.57 -12.80 -18.16
N ARG A 220 2.07 -11.68 -17.65
CA ARG A 220 3.48 -11.56 -17.23
C ARG A 220 3.82 -12.48 -16.05
N ALA A 221 2.91 -12.65 -15.08
CA ALA A 221 3.09 -13.58 -13.98
C ALA A 221 3.09 -15.03 -14.46
N ALA A 222 2.14 -15.41 -15.33
CA ALA A 222 2.06 -16.75 -15.91
C ALA A 222 3.30 -17.11 -16.73
N ALA A 223 3.87 -16.17 -17.50
CA ALA A 223 5.12 -16.35 -18.22
C ALA A 223 6.31 -16.67 -17.29
N ARG A 224 6.20 -16.34 -16.00
CA ARG A 224 7.19 -16.63 -14.93
C ARG A 224 6.77 -17.82 -14.06
N GLY A 225 5.73 -18.56 -14.45
CA GLY A 225 5.19 -19.70 -13.68
C GLY A 225 4.51 -19.31 -12.37
N ARG A 226 4.06 -18.04 -12.23
CA ARG A 226 3.46 -17.53 -10.99
C ARG A 226 1.98 -17.21 -11.15
N THR A 227 1.26 -17.34 -10.06
CA THR A 227 -0.14 -16.88 -9.92
C THR A 227 -0.18 -15.88 -8.77
N LEU A 228 -0.82 -14.72 -9.00
CA LEU A 228 -0.95 -13.67 -8.01
C LEU A 228 -2.38 -13.61 -7.48
N GLN A 229 -2.54 -13.11 -6.25
CA GLN A 229 -3.81 -12.60 -5.76
C GLN A 229 -4.01 -11.16 -6.26
N TYR A 230 -5.27 -10.70 -6.26
CA TYR A 230 -5.61 -9.37 -6.75
C TYR A 230 -6.46 -8.64 -5.73
N GLY A 231 -6.19 -7.34 -5.57
CA GLY A 231 -6.96 -6.45 -4.72
C GLY A 231 -7.22 -5.11 -5.41
N ILE A 232 -8.23 -4.42 -4.93
CA ILE A 232 -8.61 -3.09 -5.42
C ILE A 232 -8.81 -2.13 -4.25
N ARG A 233 -8.35 -0.91 -4.41
CA ARG A 233 -8.61 0.19 -3.48
C ARG A 233 -9.79 0.99 -3.98
N LEU A 234 -10.82 1.11 -3.14
CA LEU A 234 -12.04 1.87 -3.42
C LEU A 234 -12.31 2.87 -2.29
N HIS A 235 -12.91 4.00 -2.64
CA HIS A 235 -13.63 4.85 -1.70
C HIS A 235 -15.07 4.33 -1.62
N VAL A 236 -15.53 4.02 -0.42
CA VAL A 236 -16.85 3.39 -0.21
C VAL A 236 -17.64 4.21 0.78
N ILE A 237 -18.86 4.60 0.39
CA ILE A 237 -19.82 5.27 1.25
C ILE A 237 -21.04 4.35 1.38
N VAL A 238 -21.28 3.83 2.58
CA VAL A 238 -22.40 2.93 2.87
C VAL A 238 -23.42 3.65 3.73
N ARG A 239 -24.67 3.70 3.27
CA ARG A 239 -25.84 4.26 3.97
C ARG A 239 -27.03 3.33 3.78
N GLU A 240 -28.14 3.61 4.49
CA GLU A 240 -29.36 2.82 4.37
C GLU A 240 -30.01 2.96 2.98
N THR A 241 -29.92 4.15 2.39
CA THR A 241 -30.43 4.43 1.03
C THR A 241 -29.37 5.04 0.12
N GLU A 242 -29.61 4.99 -1.17
CA GLU A 242 -28.76 5.58 -2.19
C GLU A 242 -28.70 7.11 -2.05
N GLU A 243 -29.85 7.74 -1.78
CA GLU A 243 -29.96 9.20 -1.57
C GLU A 243 -29.11 9.65 -0.38
N GLU A 244 -29.12 8.88 0.70
CA GLU A 244 -28.29 9.17 1.88
C GLU A 244 -26.79 9.00 1.56
N ALA A 245 -26.45 8.04 0.73
CA ALA A 245 -25.06 7.81 0.32
C ALA A 245 -24.54 8.97 -0.53
N TRP A 246 -25.33 9.42 -1.52
CA TRP A 246 -24.99 10.59 -2.33
C TRP A 246 -24.95 11.87 -1.52
N ALA A 247 -25.91 12.11 -0.65
CA ALA A 247 -25.87 13.23 0.28
C ALA A 247 -24.65 13.22 1.20
N ALA A 248 -24.12 12.05 1.53
CA ALA A 248 -22.88 11.96 2.27
C ALA A 248 -21.66 12.29 1.40
N ALA A 249 -21.65 11.88 0.13
CA ALA A 249 -20.62 12.27 -0.84
C ALA A 249 -20.59 13.78 -1.05
N ASP A 250 -21.75 14.39 -1.27
CA ASP A 250 -21.89 15.85 -1.44
C ASP A 250 -21.34 16.62 -0.22
N ARG A 251 -21.63 16.13 0.98
CA ARG A 251 -21.08 16.74 2.20
C ARG A 251 -19.55 16.66 2.27
N LEU A 252 -18.95 15.58 1.79
CA LEU A 252 -17.49 15.46 1.79
C LEU A 252 -16.79 16.49 0.93
N ILE A 253 -17.42 16.93 -0.15
CA ILE A 253 -16.88 17.91 -1.11
C ILE A 253 -17.44 19.32 -0.95
N ALA A 254 -18.37 19.55 -0.01
CA ALA A 254 -19.10 20.79 0.15
C ALA A 254 -18.23 22.04 0.38
N HIS A 255 -17.00 21.86 0.84
CA HIS A 255 -16.06 22.94 1.15
C HIS A 255 -14.89 23.02 0.14
N LEU A 256 -14.98 22.29 -0.99
CA LEU A 256 -14.02 22.41 -2.07
C LEU A 256 -14.28 23.68 -2.87
N ASP A 257 -13.29 24.56 -2.90
CA ASP A 257 -13.26 25.72 -3.78
C ASP A 257 -12.35 25.50 -5.00
N ASP A 258 -12.44 26.41 -5.95
CA ASP A 258 -11.68 26.36 -7.19
C ASP A 258 -10.17 26.38 -6.97
N ASP A 259 -9.70 27.12 -5.96
CA ASP A 259 -8.28 27.24 -5.65
C ASP A 259 -7.74 25.93 -5.08
N THR A 260 -8.49 25.28 -4.19
CA THR A 260 -8.17 23.96 -3.64
C THR A 260 -8.08 22.90 -4.74
N ILE A 261 -9.06 22.89 -5.67
CA ILE A 261 -9.05 21.97 -6.82
C ILE A 261 -7.85 22.25 -7.72
N ALA A 262 -7.57 23.52 -8.06
CA ALA A 262 -6.44 23.87 -8.90
C ALA A 262 -5.09 23.50 -8.28
N GLN A 263 -4.95 23.65 -6.95
CA GLN A 263 -3.75 23.22 -6.24
C GLN A 263 -3.57 21.69 -6.25
N ALA A 264 -4.64 20.94 -6.00
CA ALA A 264 -4.62 19.49 -6.08
C ALA A 264 -4.22 18.99 -7.47
N GLN A 265 -4.80 19.56 -8.52
CA GLN A 265 -4.45 19.25 -9.92
C GLN A 265 -2.97 19.54 -10.23
N LYS A 266 -2.42 20.66 -9.75
CA LYS A 266 -0.97 20.95 -9.89
C LYS A 266 -0.09 19.92 -9.18
N ILE A 267 -0.49 19.48 -8.00
CA ILE A 267 0.22 18.42 -7.26
C ILE A 267 0.17 17.12 -8.06
N PHE A 268 -1.00 16.71 -8.53
CA PHE A 268 -1.16 15.47 -9.30
C PHE A 268 -0.40 15.50 -10.63
N ALA A 269 -0.37 16.63 -11.32
CA ALA A 269 0.35 16.78 -12.58
C ALA A 269 1.88 16.61 -12.46
N ARG A 270 2.46 16.87 -11.28
CA ARG A 270 3.90 16.67 -11.02
C ARG A 270 4.27 15.25 -10.57
N MET A 271 3.27 14.41 -10.25
CA MET A 271 3.51 13.05 -9.78
C MET A 271 4.17 12.20 -10.85
N ASP A 272 5.26 11.53 -10.49
CA ASP A 272 5.94 10.55 -11.31
C ASP A 272 5.32 9.15 -11.05
N SER A 273 4.05 9.01 -11.44
CA SER A 273 3.22 7.83 -11.19
C SER A 273 2.28 7.55 -12.35
N ALA A 274 2.47 6.41 -13.01
CA ALA A 274 1.56 5.96 -14.07
C ALA A 274 0.12 5.74 -13.56
N GLY A 275 -0.05 5.30 -12.31
CA GLY A 275 -1.36 5.17 -11.68
C GLY A 275 -2.06 6.50 -11.53
N GLN A 276 -1.34 7.55 -11.07
CA GLN A 276 -1.90 8.89 -10.96
C GLN A 276 -2.27 9.48 -12.33
N ALA A 277 -1.43 9.27 -13.35
CA ALA A 277 -1.73 9.72 -14.71
C ALA A 277 -3.00 9.08 -15.25
N ARG A 278 -3.21 7.78 -15.01
CA ARG A 278 -4.43 7.07 -15.40
C ARG A 278 -5.68 7.64 -14.68
N MET A 279 -5.59 7.88 -13.37
CA MET A 279 -6.70 8.49 -12.62
C MET A 279 -7.02 9.91 -13.11
N SER A 280 -5.99 10.72 -13.39
CA SER A 280 -6.18 12.08 -13.92
C SER A 280 -6.82 12.09 -15.31
N ALA A 281 -6.57 11.07 -16.13
CA ALA A 281 -7.20 10.94 -17.44
C ALA A 281 -8.70 10.65 -17.39
N LEU A 282 -9.23 10.11 -16.28
CA LEU A 282 -10.64 9.79 -16.14
C LEU A 282 -11.53 11.05 -16.08
N HIS A 283 -11.09 12.09 -15.39
CA HIS A 283 -11.88 13.31 -15.20
C HIS A 283 -11.52 14.45 -16.17
N GLN A 284 -10.41 14.32 -16.94
CA GLN A 284 -9.98 15.30 -17.94
C GLN A 284 -10.03 16.77 -17.47
N GLY A 285 -9.85 17.01 -16.16
CA GLY A 285 -9.99 18.32 -15.53
C GLY A 285 -11.41 18.76 -15.26
N SER A 286 -12.42 17.92 -15.51
CA SER A 286 -13.82 18.18 -15.12
C SER A 286 -13.96 18.25 -13.60
N ARG A 287 -14.95 19.06 -13.16
CA ARG A 287 -15.37 19.15 -11.76
C ARG A 287 -16.58 18.27 -11.44
N ASP A 288 -17.22 17.73 -12.47
CA ASP A 288 -18.52 17.06 -12.39
C ASP A 288 -18.40 15.53 -12.33
N ASN A 289 -17.21 15.00 -12.01
CA ASN A 289 -16.96 13.56 -11.95
C ASN A 289 -16.65 13.09 -10.54
#